data_19d899f84da7cf98521a4f16d9c0a7d1
#
_entry.id   19d899f84da7cf98521a4f16d9c0a7d1
#
_cell.length_a   1.000
_cell.length_b   1.000
_cell.length_c   1.000
_cell.angle_alpha   90.00
_cell.angle_beta   90.00
_cell.angle_gamma   90.00
#
_symmetry.space_group_name_H-M   'P 1'
#
loop_
_entity.id
_entity.type
_entity.pdbx_description
1 polymer ?
#
loop_
_entity_poly.entity_id
_entity_poly.type
_entity_poly.pdbx_seq_one_letter_code
_entity_poly.pdbx_strand_id
1 'polypeptide(L)'
;MKKMILFILAGFVLLAGVSAVTLNTARDNAQAYHLEQMRTLLPGSENFTQETNTGDDPIIQTVHKAENGYVIETVTSGYADDVRMCIGVSNAGKVTGLMIEEAHETFGLGSKALNDHVFLAQFLNKTGPFAIGASGDGESVDGITGATVTSKAVARSVTAAVAYVTGADATSAATSWGG
;
A
#
# COMPACT_ATOMS: atom_id res chain seq x y z
N MET A 1 35.07 34.75 30.55
CA MET A 1 33.66 34.68 30.16
C MET A 1 33.46 34.70 28.64
N LYS A 2 33.94 35.68 27.85
CA LYS A 2 33.74 35.72 26.38
C LYS A 2 34.24 34.50 25.62
N LYS A 3 35.40 33.92 25.96
CA LYS A 3 35.94 32.70 25.30
C LYS A 3 35.12 31.48 25.59
N MET A 4 34.56 31.35 26.79
CA MET A 4 33.71 30.20 27.17
C MET A 4 32.35 30.24 26.45
N ILE A 5 31.77 31.44 26.27
CA ILE A 5 30.54 31.62 25.49
C ILE A 5 30.77 31.24 24.01
N LEU A 6 31.93 31.59 23.44
CA LEU A 6 32.28 31.29 22.06
C LEU A 6 32.39 29.78 21.83
N PHE A 7 32.97 29.02 22.78
CA PHE A 7 33.05 27.53 22.69
C PHE A 7 31.68 26.88 22.83
N ILE A 8 30.79 27.39 23.65
CA ILE A 8 29.42 26.87 23.80
C ILE A 8 28.62 27.14 22.51
N LEU A 9 28.75 28.32 21.92
CA LEU A 9 28.10 28.64 20.65
C LEU A 9 28.63 27.80 19.49
N ALA A 10 29.95 27.58 19.41
CA ALA A 10 30.55 26.70 18.40
C ALA A 10 30.09 25.22 18.55
N GLY A 11 29.98 24.71 19.77
CA GLY A 11 29.44 23.42 20.07
C GLY A 11 27.99 23.24 19.63
N PHE A 12 27.15 24.26 19.85
CA PHE A 12 25.74 24.26 19.47
C PHE A 12 25.57 24.27 17.94
N VAL A 13 26.37 25.01 17.21
CA VAL A 13 26.37 25.04 15.74
C VAL A 13 26.82 23.70 15.16
N LEU A 14 27.82 23.06 15.78
CA LEU A 14 28.34 21.75 15.36
C LEU A 14 27.27 20.65 15.59
N LEU A 15 26.59 20.64 16.73
CA LEU A 15 25.49 19.71 17.03
C LEU A 15 24.30 19.90 16.10
N ALA A 16 23.92 21.14 15.79
CA ALA A 16 22.86 21.44 14.84
C ALA A 16 23.21 21.00 13.41
N GLY A 17 24.46 21.17 12.99
CA GLY A 17 24.96 20.73 11.69
C GLY A 17 24.92 19.21 11.54
N VAL A 18 25.36 18.46 12.55
CA VAL A 18 25.34 16.99 12.54
C VAL A 18 23.90 16.47 12.49
N SER A 19 23.00 17.07 13.27
CA SER A 19 21.58 16.69 13.27
C SER A 19 20.90 16.90 11.91
N ALA A 20 21.21 18.02 11.23
CA ALA A 20 20.65 18.29 9.90
C ALA A 20 21.15 17.29 8.84
N VAL A 21 22.44 16.94 8.87
CA VAL A 21 23.01 15.97 7.94
C VAL A 21 22.41 14.58 8.17
N THR A 22 22.29 14.12 9.41
CA THR A 22 21.71 12.81 9.72
C THR A 22 20.24 12.71 9.33
N LEU A 23 19.45 13.76 9.52
CA LEU A 23 18.04 13.80 9.11
C LEU A 23 17.88 13.78 7.59
N ASN A 24 18.71 14.48 6.83
CA ASN A 24 18.69 14.42 5.38
C ASN A 24 19.05 13.03 4.86
N THR A 25 20.10 12.42 5.37
CA THR A 25 20.50 11.07 4.99
C THR A 25 19.42 10.02 5.31
N ALA A 26 18.73 10.15 6.44
CA ALA A 26 17.64 9.27 6.82
C ALA A 26 16.42 9.43 5.87
N ARG A 27 16.10 10.67 5.47
CA ARG A 27 15.03 10.94 4.49
C ARG A 27 15.38 10.41 3.11
N ASP A 28 16.60 10.63 2.64
CA ASP A 28 17.07 10.16 1.34
C ASP A 28 17.04 8.62 1.28
N ASN A 29 17.45 7.95 2.36
CA ASN A 29 17.38 6.49 2.46
C ASN A 29 15.94 5.97 2.47
N ALA A 30 15.03 6.63 3.19
CA ALA A 30 13.62 6.26 3.23
C ALA A 30 12.94 6.44 1.86
N GLN A 31 13.25 7.53 1.15
CA GLN A 31 12.74 7.76 -0.20
C GLN A 31 13.30 6.74 -1.21
N ALA A 32 14.59 6.41 -1.12
CA ALA A 32 15.20 5.40 -1.97
C ALA A 32 14.58 4.02 -1.73
N TYR A 33 14.33 3.66 -0.47
CA TYR A 33 13.69 2.40 -0.12
C TYR A 33 12.24 2.33 -0.65
N HIS A 34 11.47 3.39 -0.47
CA HIS A 34 10.09 3.47 -0.97
C HIS A 34 10.04 3.39 -2.51
N LEU A 35 10.96 4.05 -3.21
CA LEU A 35 11.06 3.98 -4.66
C LEU A 35 11.38 2.55 -5.14
N GLU A 36 12.26 1.84 -4.44
CA GLU A 36 12.61 0.45 -4.77
C GLU A 36 11.42 -0.50 -4.56
N GLN A 37 10.63 -0.27 -3.50
CA GLN A 37 9.39 -0.99 -3.29
C GLN A 37 8.41 -0.77 -4.45
N MET A 38 8.20 0.48 -4.87
CA MET A 38 7.31 0.80 -6.01
C MET A 38 7.79 0.14 -7.31
N ARG A 39 9.09 0.09 -7.57
CA ARG A 39 9.67 -0.61 -8.73
C ARG A 39 9.42 -2.12 -8.69
N THR A 40 9.43 -2.70 -7.51
CA THR A 40 9.13 -4.13 -7.33
C THR A 40 7.64 -4.41 -7.62
N LEU A 41 6.74 -3.51 -7.21
CA LEU A 41 5.31 -3.64 -7.43
C LEU A 41 4.89 -3.37 -8.88
N LEU A 42 5.59 -2.47 -9.57
CA LEU A 42 5.33 -2.11 -10.96
C LEU A 42 6.63 -2.24 -11.79
N PRO A 43 7.02 -3.45 -12.19
CA PRO A 43 8.25 -3.70 -12.92
C PRO A 43 8.32 -2.93 -14.25
N GLY A 44 9.51 -2.42 -14.55
CA GLY A 44 9.76 -1.64 -15.78
C GLY A 44 9.40 -0.16 -15.66
N SER A 45 9.01 0.32 -14.48
CA SER A 45 8.82 1.74 -14.19
C SER A 45 9.97 2.26 -13.34
N GLU A 46 10.49 3.43 -13.68
CA GLU A 46 11.61 4.05 -12.95
C GLU A 46 11.19 5.34 -12.21
N ASN A 47 10.28 6.10 -12.81
CA ASN A 47 9.84 7.39 -12.32
C ASN A 47 8.38 7.32 -11.85
N PHE A 48 8.17 7.74 -10.61
CA PHE A 48 6.85 7.78 -9.98
C PHE A 48 6.51 9.21 -9.60
N THR A 49 5.32 9.65 -9.94
CA THR A 49 4.80 10.98 -9.59
C THR A 49 3.54 10.81 -8.77
N GLN A 50 3.53 11.39 -7.58
CA GLN A 50 2.35 11.37 -6.73
C GLN A 50 1.23 12.20 -7.35
N GLU A 51 0.07 11.60 -7.51
CA GLU A 51 -1.16 12.27 -7.96
C GLU A 51 -1.79 13.04 -6.78
N THR A 52 -2.32 14.21 -7.06
CA THR A 52 -3.01 15.03 -6.03
C THR A 52 -4.46 14.61 -5.83
N ASN A 53 -5.05 13.94 -6.80
CA ASN A 53 -6.42 13.43 -6.75
C ASN A 53 -6.40 11.90 -6.63
N THR A 54 -6.87 11.40 -5.50
CA THR A 54 -6.97 9.96 -5.21
C THR A 54 -8.37 9.39 -5.55
N GLY A 55 -9.26 10.21 -6.14
CA GLY A 55 -10.66 9.84 -6.35
C GLY A 55 -11.51 9.97 -5.09
N ASP A 56 -12.74 9.47 -5.15
CA ASP A 56 -13.72 9.58 -4.05
C ASP A 56 -13.75 8.31 -3.15
N ASP A 57 -12.96 7.28 -3.46
CA ASP A 57 -12.94 6.05 -2.66
C ASP A 57 -12.08 6.26 -1.40
N PRO A 58 -12.66 6.17 -0.19
CA PRO A 58 -11.95 6.38 1.07
C PRO A 58 -10.87 5.32 1.35
N ILE A 59 -10.88 4.20 0.65
CA ILE A 59 -9.87 3.15 0.74
C ILE A 59 -8.53 3.64 0.18
N ILE A 60 -8.55 4.47 -0.87
CA ILE A 60 -7.36 4.96 -1.55
C ILE A 60 -6.76 6.14 -0.79
N GLN A 61 -5.51 6.01 -0.36
CA GLN A 61 -4.81 7.03 0.41
C GLN A 61 -3.83 7.82 -0.45
N THR A 62 -3.02 7.13 -1.23
CA THR A 62 -2.00 7.75 -2.09
C THR A 62 -1.96 7.03 -3.43
N VAL A 63 -1.73 7.78 -4.49
CA VAL A 63 -1.59 7.25 -5.84
C VAL A 63 -0.28 7.75 -6.43
N HIS A 64 0.56 6.84 -6.85
CA HIS A 64 1.80 7.11 -7.57
C HIS A 64 1.67 6.62 -9.01
N LYS A 65 1.66 7.57 -9.95
CA LYS A 65 1.60 7.28 -11.37
C LYS A 65 2.99 7.09 -11.95
N ALA A 66 3.12 6.09 -12.81
CA ALA A 66 4.31 5.85 -13.61
C ALA A 66 3.94 5.61 -15.08
N GLU A 67 4.94 5.38 -15.93
CA GLU A 67 4.75 5.16 -17.38
C GLU A 67 3.89 3.91 -17.65
N ASN A 68 4.13 2.81 -16.91
CA ASN A 68 3.51 1.52 -17.16
C ASN A 68 2.22 1.27 -16.35
N GLY A 69 1.86 2.17 -15.43
CA GLY A 69 0.71 2.01 -14.55
C GLY A 69 0.80 2.86 -13.28
N TYR A 70 0.30 2.30 -12.20
CA TYR A 70 0.13 3.00 -10.93
C TYR A 70 0.57 2.11 -9.76
N VAL A 71 1.11 2.73 -8.72
CA VAL A 71 1.23 2.13 -7.40
C VAL A 71 0.29 2.87 -6.46
N ILE A 72 -0.64 2.15 -5.85
CA ILE A 72 -1.74 2.70 -5.08
C ILE A 72 -1.64 2.19 -3.64
N GLU A 73 -1.56 3.12 -2.70
CA GLU A 73 -1.62 2.83 -1.27
C GLU A 73 -3.07 2.83 -0.82
N THR A 74 -3.44 1.77 -0.13
CA THR A 74 -4.81 1.56 0.35
C THR A 74 -4.84 1.27 1.84
N VAL A 75 -5.95 1.63 2.49
CA VAL A 75 -6.25 1.30 3.88
C VAL A 75 -7.66 0.74 3.96
N THR A 76 -7.78 -0.47 4.47
CA THR A 76 -9.08 -1.13 4.70
C THR A 76 -9.15 -1.70 6.10
N SER A 77 -10.33 -1.65 6.72
CA SER A 77 -10.51 -2.29 8.02
C SER A 77 -10.46 -3.81 7.90
N GLY A 78 -9.50 -4.41 8.60
CA GLY A 78 -9.33 -5.84 8.79
C GLY A 78 -10.22 -6.38 9.92
N TYR A 79 -9.75 -7.47 10.56
CA TYR A 79 -10.46 -8.04 11.71
C TYR A 79 -10.14 -7.33 13.03
N ALA A 80 -8.87 -7.08 13.31
CA ALA A 80 -8.42 -6.45 14.55
C ALA A 80 -8.02 -4.99 14.36
N ASP A 81 -7.47 -4.62 13.21
CA ASP A 81 -6.97 -3.29 12.91
C ASP A 81 -7.03 -3.04 11.39
N ASP A 82 -6.61 -1.86 10.97
CA ASP A 82 -6.52 -1.50 9.57
C ASP A 82 -5.37 -2.26 8.87
N VAL A 83 -5.63 -2.66 7.63
CA VAL A 83 -4.67 -3.29 6.73
C VAL A 83 -4.22 -2.25 5.70
N ARG A 84 -2.94 -1.88 5.74
CA ARG A 84 -2.30 -0.99 4.77
C ARG A 84 -1.59 -1.79 3.70
N MET A 85 -1.85 -1.47 2.45
CA MET A 85 -1.28 -2.18 1.32
C MET A 85 -0.79 -1.23 0.24
N CYS A 86 0.33 -1.58 -0.40
CA CYS A 86 0.74 -1.04 -1.68
C CYS A 86 0.43 -2.01 -2.80
N ILE A 87 -0.24 -1.54 -3.83
CA ILE A 87 -0.74 -2.36 -4.94
C ILE A 87 -0.26 -1.77 -6.26
N GLY A 88 0.54 -2.54 -7.01
CA GLY A 88 0.92 -2.20 -8.37
C GLY A 88 -0.18 -2.63 -9.34
N VAL A 89 -0.62 -1.71 -10.21
CA VAL A 89 -1.62 -1.96 -11.24
C VAL A 89 -1.14 -1.38 -12.56
N SER A 90 -1.09 -2.20 -13.61
CA SER A 90 -0.71 -1.75 -14.96
C SER A 90 -1.78 -0.82 -15.57
N ASN A 91 -1.43 -0.07 -16.60
CA ASN A 91 -2.38 0.75 -17.37
C ASN A 91 -3.56 -0.06 -17.96
N ALA A 92 -3.41 -1.39 -18.09
CA ALA A 92 -4.48 -2.29 -18.53
C ALA A 92 -5.36 -2.80 -17.37
N GLY A 93 -5.21 -2.27 -16.16
CA GLY A 93 -5.94 -2.68 -14.97
C GLY A 93 -5.50 -4.01 -14.37
N LYS A 94 -4.38 -4.59 -14.80
CA LYS A 94 -3.88 -5.85 -14.23
C LYS A 94 -3.03 -5.59 -13.00
N VAL A 95 -3.28 -6.35 -11.94
CA VAL A 95 -2.45 -6.34 -10.74
C VAL A 95 -1.06 -6.89 -11.06
N THR A 96 -0.02 -6.10 -10.82
CA THR A 96 1.38 -6.45 -11.09
C THR A 96 2.15 -6.86 -9.86
N GLY A 97 1.74 -6.38 -8.69
CA GLY A 97 2.36 -6.69 -7.41
C GLY A 97 1.49 -6.25 -6.24
N LEU A 98 1.71 -6.89 -5.09
CA LEU A 98 1.01 -6.61 -3.83
C LEU A 98 2.02 -6.63 -2.69
N MET A 99 1.93 -5.68 -1.79
CA MET A 99 2.73 -5.64 -0.58
C MET A 99 1.87 -5.15 0.59
N ILE A 100 1.95 -5.86 1.71
CA ILE A 100 1.38 -5.42 2.97
C ILE A 100 2.42 -4.56 3.66
N GLU A 101 2.10 -3.30 3.97
CA GLU A 101 3.02 -2.38 4.65
C GLU A 101 2.87 -2.46 6.16
N GLU A 102 1.63 -2.45 6.63
CA GLU A 102 1.31 -2.46 8.05
C GLU A 102 0.00 -3.19 8.30
N ALA A 103 0.01 -4.06 9.28
CA ALA A 103 -1.19 -4.71 9.78
C ALA A 103 -0.96 -5.29 11.18
N HIS A 104 -1.79 -4.89 12.11
CA HIS A 104 -1.78 -5.40 13.50
C HIS A 104 -2.91 -6.41 13.70
N GLU A 105 -2.94 -7.43 12.86
CA GLU A 105 -3.96 -8.46 12.90
C GLU A 105 -3.74 -9.47 14.01
N THR A 106 -4.81 -10.13 14.45
CA THR A 106 -4.75 -11.16 15.49
C THR A 106 -3.77 -12.27 15.09
N PHE A 107 -2.84 -12.56 15.98
CA PHE A 107 -1.82 -13.59 15.78
C PHE A 107 -2.47 -14.95 15.48
N GLY A 108 -2.00 -15.60 14.43
CA GLY A 108 -2.44 -16.94 14.03
C GLY A 108 -3.63 -16.98 13.07
N LEU A 109 -4.44 -15.92 12.95
CA LEU A 109 -5.60 -15.87 12.04
C LEU A 109 -5.40 -14.82 10.93
N GLY A 110 -5.61 -13.55 11.24
CA GLY A 110 -5.46 -12.45 10.28
C GLY A 110 -4.04 -12.30 9.75
N SER A 111 -3.03 -12.39 10.61
CA SER A 111 -1.62 -12.34 10.22
C SER A 111 -1.22 -13.46 9.27
N LYS A 112 -1.89 -14.62 9.31
CA LYS A 112 -1.66 -15.72 8.38
C LYS A 112 -2.09 -15.34 6.95
N ALA A 113 -3.25 -14.71 6.77
CA ALA A 113 -3.72 -14.26 5.46
C ALA A 113 -2.77 -13.25 4.83
N LEU A 114 -2.23 -12.34 5.63
CA LEU A 114 -1.34 -11.28 5.16
C LEU A 114 0.07 -11.77 4.77
N ASN A 115 0.49 -12.92 5.30
CA ASN A 115 1.79 -13.55 4.99
C ASN A 115 1.67 -14.76 4.05
N ASP A 116 0.47 -15.11 3.61
CA ASP A 116 0.25 -16.26 2.72
C ASP A 116 0.48 -15.87 1.27
N HIS A 117 1.67 -16.18 0.76
CA HIS A 117 2.04 -15.88 -0.63
C HIS A 117 1.15 -16.59 -1.66
N VAL A 118 0.57 -17.75 -1.33
CA VAL A 118 -0.34 -18.47 -2.22
C VAL A 118 -1.67 -17.73 -2.33
N PHE A 119 -2.17 -17.20 -1.20
CA PHE A 119 -3.35 -16.35 -1.19
C PHE A 119 -3.13 -15.05 -2.00
N LEU A 120 -2.04 -14.33 -1.71
CA LEU A 120 -1.74 -13.07 -2.39
C LEU A 120 -1.48 -13.25 -3.89
N ALA A 121 -0.84 -14.34 -4.29
CA ALA A 121 -0.56 -14.63 -5.70
C ALA A 121 -1.83 -14.81 -6.55
N GLN A 122 -2.97 -15.15 -5.96
CA GLN A 122 -4.23 -15.31 -6.68
C GLN A 122 -4.73 -14.03 -7.35
N PHE A 123 -4.30 -12.86 -6.87
CA PHE A 123 -4.67 -11.56 -7.44
C PHE A 123 -3.80 -11.15 -8.64
N LEU A 124 -2.59 -11.72 -8.76
CA LEU A 124 -1.63 -11.29 -9.78
C LEU A 124 -2.12 -11.58 -11.21
N ASN A 125 -1.85 -10.66 -12.12
CA ASN A 125 -2.23 -10.68 -13.53
C ASN A 125 -3.74 -10.67 -13.81
N LYS A 126 -4.55 -10.39 -12.81
CA LYS A 126 -6.01 -10.30 -12.90
C LYS A 126 -6.48 -8.84 -12.85
N THR A 127 -7.72 -8.61 -13.27
CA THR A 127 -8.32 -7.26 -13.40
C THR A 127 -9.48 -7.01 -12.43
N GLY A 128 -9.89 -8.01 -11.63
CA GLY A 128 -11.02 -7.88 -10.72
C GLY A 128 -12.37 -7.55 -11.40
N PRO A 129 -13.39 -7.15 -10.66
CA PRO A 129 -13.42 -7.07 -9.20
C PRO A 129 -13.21 -8.43 -8.56
N PHE A 130 -12.73 -8.45 -7.29
CA PHE A 130 -12.38 -9.68 -6.59
C PHE A 130 -13.40 -10.02 -5.50
N ALA A 131 -13.80 -11.29 -5.45
CA ALA A 131 -14.68 -11.84 -4.42
C ALA A 131 -14.01 -13.01 -3.69
N ILE A 132 -14.18 -13.06 -2.36
CA ILE A 132 -13.72 -14.19 -1.56
C ILE A 132 -14.76 -15.31 -1.58
N GLY A 133 -14.37 -16.47 -2.11
CA GLY A 133 -15.25 -17.64 -2.29
C GLY A 133 -16.09 -17.56 -3.55
N ALA A 134 -16.90 -18.59 -3.79
CA ALA A 134 -17.68 -18.80 -5.03
C ALA A 134 -18.96 -17.92 -5.16
N SER A 135 -19.21 -16.98 -4.27
CA SER A 135 -20.51 -16.30 -4.13
C SER A 135 -20.49 -14.82 -4.49
N GLY A 136 -19.88 -14.41 -5.60
CA GLY A 136 -19.87 -13.00 -5.98
C GLY A 136 -19.74 -12.77 -7.48
N ASP A 137 -20.15 -11.60 -7.95
CA ASP A 137 -20.04 -11.13 -9.34
C ASP A 137 -18.60 -10.67 -9.68
N GLY A 138 -17.59 -11.44 -9.32
CA GLY A 138 -16.20 -11.07 -9.53
C GLY A 138 -15.29 -12.27 -9.76
N GLU A 139 -14.00 -12.00 -9.98
CA GLU A 139 -12.97 -13.03 -10.02
C GLU A 139 -12.86 -13.68 -8.63
N SER A 140 -13.17 -14.98 -8.56
CA SER A 140 -13.13 -15.73 -7.31
C SER A 140 -11.70 -15.91 -6.82
N VAL A 141 -11.50 -15.65 -5.53
CA VAL A 141 -10.25 -15.84 -4.79
C VAL A 141 -10.55 -16.70 -3.56
N ASP A 142 -9.76 -17.74 -3.35
CA ASP A 142 -9.90 -18.60 -2.18
C ASP A 142 -9.40 -17.87 -0.94
N GLY A 143 -10.29 -17.63 0.01
CA GLY A 143 -9.94 -17.00 1.28
C GLY A 143 -9.21 -17.93 2.24
N ILE A 144 -8.52 -17.37 3.22
CA ILE A 144 -7.87 -18.13 4.28
C ILE A 144 -8.89 -18.57 5.34
N THR A 145 -8.95 -19.87 5.60
CA THR A 145 -9.82 -20.43 6.64
C THR A 145 -9.51 -19.82 8.01
N GLY A 146 -10.53 -19.28 8.65
CA GLY A 146 -10.41 -18.59 9.93
C GLY A 146 -9.97 -17.12 9.82
N ALA A 147 -9.66 -16.60 8.60
CA ALA A 147 -9.28 -15.22 8.36
C ALA A 147 -10.14 -14.56 7.26
N THR A 148 -11.42 -14.89 7.20
CA THR A 148 -12.34 -14.42 6.14
C THR A 148 -12.46 -12.89 6.10
N VAL A 149 -12.50 -12.22 7.27
CA VAL A 149 -12.61 -10.76 7.34
C VAL A 149 -11.36 -10.10 6.74
N THR A 150 -10.18 -10.54 7.13
CA THR A 150 -8.91 -10.04 6.61
C THR A 150 -8.74 -10.37 5.12
N SER A 151 -9.12 -11.57 4.68
CA SER A 151 -9.12 -11.94 3.25
C SER A 151 -10.02 -11.02 2.42
N LYS A 152 -11.22 -10.68 2.94
CA LYS A 152 -12.12 -9.72 2.31
C LYS A 152 -11.56 -8.29 2.31
N ALA A 153 -10.84 -7.87 3.36
CA ALA A 153 -10.18 -6.58 3.40
C ALA A 153 -9.13 -6.46 2.28
N VAL A 154 -8.29 -7.48 2.10
CA VAL A 154 -7.33 -7.55 0.99
C VAL A 154 -8.03 -7.48 -0.37
N ALA A 155 -9.07 -8.28 -0.60
CA ALA A 155 -9.81 -8.28 -1.87
C ALA A 155 -10.45 -6.92 -2.18
N ARG A 156 -10.98 -6.21 -1.18
CA ARG A 156 -11.50 -4.83 -1.32
C ARG A 156 -10.40 -3.83 -1.69
N SER A 157 -9.25 -3.87 -1.02
CA SER A 157 -8.11 -3.02 -1.34
C SER A 157 -7.67 -3.19 -2.80
N VAL A 158 -7.52 -4.44 -3.25
CA VAL A 158 -7.11 -4.73 -4.63
C VAL A 158 -8.19 -4.31 -5.63
N THR A 159 -9.48 -4.53 -5.32
CA THR A 159 -10.58 -4.09 -6.18
C THR A 159 -10.61 -2.58 -6.32
N ALA A 160 -10.46 -1.82 -5.23
CA ALA A 160 -10.43 -0.35 -5.25
C ALA A 160 -9.25 0.16 -6.10
N ALA A 161 -8.07 -0.43 -5.95
CA ALA A 161 -6.90 -0.04 -6.75
C ALA A 161 -7.10 -0.29 -8.25
N VAL A 162 -7.65 -1.44 -8.64
CA VAL A 162 -7.96 -1.76 -10.04
C VAL A 162 -9.05 -0.82 -10.58
N ALA A 163 -10.11 -0.58 -9.80
CA ALA A 163 -11.21 0.31 -10.19
C ALA A 163 -10.71 1.75 -10.41
N TYR A 164 -9.81 2.25 -9.59
CA TYR A 164 -9.18 3.56 -9.81
C TYR A 164 -8.53 3.67 -11.19
N VAL A 165 -7.76 2.65 -11.59
CA VAL A 165 -7.03 2.66 -12.86
C VAL A 165 -7.96 2.47 -14.07
N THR A 166 -8.97 1.62 -13.93
CA THR A 166 -9.88 1.28 -15.04
C THR A 166 -11.07 2.23 -15.17
N GLY A 167 -11.31 3.08 -14.17
CA GLY A 167 -12.51 3.92 -14.09
C GLY A 167 -13.78 3.10 -13.81
N ALA A 168 -13.66 1.85 -13.38
CA ALA A 168 -14.79 1.03 -13.00
C ALA A 168 -15.38 1.51 -11.67
N ASP A 169 -16.71 1.38 -11.51
CA ASP A 169 -17.37 1.75 -10.27
C ASP A 169 -17.08 0.70 -9.17
N ALA A 170 -16.14 1.02 -8.28
CA ALA A 170 -15.73 0.14 -7.17
C ALA A 170 -16.85 -0.05 -6.14
N THR A 171 -17.81 0.89 -6.05
CA THR A 171 -18.86 0.87 -5.04
C THR A 171 -19.86 -0.26 -5.23
N SER A 172 -20.05 -0.74 -6.45
CA SER A 172 -20.99 -1.82 -6.76
C SER A 172 -20.52 -3.19 -6.25
N ALA A 173 -19.22 -3.44 -6.17
CA ALA A 173 -18.65 -4.70 -5.71
C ALA A 173 -18.38 -4.73 -4.18
N ALA A 174 -18.21 -3.55 -3.57
CA ALA A 174 -17.87 -3.42 -2.15
C ALA A 174 -19.10 -3.43 -1.21
N THR A 175 -20.30 -3.20 -1.71
CA THR A 175 -21.49 -2.92 -0.89
C THR A 175 -22.46 -4.08 -0.69
N SER A 176 -22.27 -5.25 -1.28
CA SER A 176 -23.12 -6.39 -0.99
C SER A 176 -22.70 -7.12 0.30
N TRP A 177 -22.76 -6.45 1.43
CA TRP A 177 -22.95 -7.09 2.71
C TRP A 177 -24.42 -7.41 2.86
N GLY A 178 -24.82 -8.58 2.38
CA GLY A 178 -26.09 -9.17 2.82
C GLY A 178 -26.00 -9.36 4.33
N GLY A 179 -26.87 -8.70 5.08
CA GLY A 179 -27.10 -8.89 6.50
C GLY A 179 -27.58 -10.30 6.81
#